data_685bc3ed6e045bf2f5d65f35f9948002
#
_entry.id   685bc3ed6e045bf2f5d65f35f9948002
#
_cell.length_a   1.000
_cell.length_b   1.000
_cell.length_c   1.000
_cell.angle_alpha   90.00
_cell.angle_beta   90.00
_cell.angle_gamma   90.00
#
_symmetry.space_group_name_H-M   'P 1'
#
loop_
_entity.id
_entity.type
_entity.pdbx_description
1 polymer ?
#
loop_
_entity_poly.entity_id
_entity_poly.type
_entity_poly.pdbx_seq_one_letter_code
_entity_poly.pdbx_strand_id
1 'polypeptide(L)'
;MDRSGTAVAILSITTPGFWFGERNEVRKVVRECNEYTAKLRSDHPGRFGSFASIPITDTEGALKEIEYALDTLKADGIGLYSDYGDIWLGDAKLAPVYEELNRLKAVVYVHPIEGNCCRNIVKDVADTVVEYGADTTRTIASLIFSGTTTRYPDTTWIFSHAGGMMPFVIERFVSGTEVEIVPGIVTKGQGSNPPQKVPKGALYELRKMYYDTAQATNPVAMRALRTVVPVSQIVYGTDYWYRSAAETSRGLTTNKVFNDEELRAINRGNAERILPRYRA
;
A
#
# COMPACT_ATOMS: atom_id res chain seq x y z
N MET A 1 -9.10 1.14 -20.81
CA MET A 1 -8.96 -0.22 -20.27
C MET A 1 -8.89 -1.27 -21.39
N ASP A 2 -9.84 -1.35 -22.30
CA ASP A 2 -9.92 -2.42 -23.33
C ASP A 2 -8.67 -2.51 -24.21
N ARG A 3 -8.20 -1.37 -24.75
CA ARG A 3 -6.96 -1.31 -25.55
C ARG A 3 -5.69 -1.77 -24.83
N SER A 4 -5.68 -1.77 -23.51
CA SER A 4 -4.53 -2.20 -22.67
C SER A 4 -4.72 -3.59 -22.06
N GLY A 5 -5.83 -4.28 -22.35
CA GLY A 5 -6.14 -5.57 -21.74
C GLY A 5 -6.46 -5.52 -20.25
N THR A 6 -6.80 -4.33 -19.72
CA THR A 6 -7.17 -4.16 -18.31
C THR A 6 -8.61 -4.58 -18.10
N ALA A 7 -8.81 -5.71 -17.43
CA ALA A 7 -10.14 -6.23 -17.15
C ALA A 7 -10.82 -5.40 -16.04
N VAL A 8 -10.15 -5.21 -14.94
CA VAL A 8 -10.65 -4.49 -13.74
C VAL A 8 -9.62 -3.46 -13.29
N ALA A 9 -10.08 -2.28 -12.88
CA ALA A 9 -9.27 -1.28 -12.20
C ALA A 9 -9.82 -1.02 -10.79
N ILE A 10 -8.96 -1.15 -9.78
CA ILE A 10 -9.30 -0.76 -8.40
C ILE A 10 -8.88 0.69 -8.22
N LEU A 11 -9.84 1.54 -7.93
CA LEU A 11 -9.65 2.99 -7.79
C LEU A 11 -9.30 3.34 -6.36
N SER A 12 -8.42 4.31 -6.18
CA SER A 12 -8.12 4.94 -4.90
C SER A 12 -7.85 6.43 -5.11
N ILE A 13 -8.14 7.24 -4.10
CA ILE A 13 -7.81 8.66 -4.12
C ILE A 13 -6.36 8.84 -3.65
N THR A 14 -5.62 9.71 -4.33
CA THR A 14 -4.25 10.11 -3.99
C THR A 14 -4.21 11.56 -3.50
N THR A 15 -3.07 12.24 -3.63
CA THR A 15 -2.89 13.63 -3.20
C THR A 15 -3.96 14.58 -3.76
N PRO A 16 -4.37 15.62 -3.01
CA PRO A 16 -3.82 16.07 -1.71
C PRO A 16 -4.35 15.31 -0.48
N GLY A 17 -5.23 14.32 -0.64
CA GLY A 17 -5.80 13.55 0.46
C GLY A 17 -6.92 14.26 1.21
N PHE A 18 -7.32 13.73 2.38
CA PHE A 18 -8.50 14.16 3.15
C PHE A 18 -8.16 14.49 4.62
N TRP A 19 -7.15 15.29 4.86
CA TRP A 19 -6.72 15.68 6.21
C TRP A 19 -6.60 17.20 6.39
N PHE A 20 -7.39 17.95 5.61
CA PHE A 20 -7.46 19.40 5.58
C PHE A 20 -8.82 19.92 6.06
N GLY A 21 -8.88 21.19 6.43
CA GLY A 21 -10.15 21.87 6.72
C GLY A 21 -10.85 21.38 7.98
N GLU A 22 -12.14 21.69 8.05
CA GLU A 22 -13.01 21.33 9.16
C GLU A 22 -13.45 19.87 9.09
N ARG A 23 -13.54 19.20 10.24
CA ARG A 23 -13.90 17.78 10.37
C ARG A 23 -15.13 17.38 9.57
N ASN A 24 -16.21 18.18 9.63
CA ASN A 24 -17.45 17.86 8.93
C ASN A 24 -17.32 18.00 7.40
N GLU A 25 -16.48 18.92 6.93
CA GLU A 25 -16.17 19.05 5.51
C GLU A 25 -15.41 17.85 5.01
N VAL A 26 -14.39 17.39 5.75
CA VAL A 26 -13.64 16.18 5.43
C VAL A 26 -14.56 14.96 5.37
N ARG A 27 -15.43 14.75 6.39
CA ARG A 27 -16.43 13.66 6.38
C ARG A 27 -17.31 13.71 5.14
N LYS A 28 -17.76 14.90 4.76
CA LYS A 28 -18.63 15.09 3.58
C LYS A 28 -17.89 14.74 2.28
N VAL A 29 -16.72 15.30 2.06
CA VAL A 29 -15.95 15.08 0.83
C VAL A 29 -15.52 13.62 0.70
N VAL A 30 -15.08 12.99 1.78
CA VAL A 30 -14.76 11.55 1.80
C VAL A 30 -15.97 10.72 1.35
N ARG A 31 -17.16 11.00 1.94
CA ARG A 31 -18.42 10.31 1.60
C ARG A 31 -18.76 10.49 0.11
N GLU A 32 -18.73 11.70 -0.40
CA GLU A 32 -19.03 12.02 -1.80
C GLU A 32 -18.07 11.28 -2.77
N CYS A 33 -16.79 11.21 -2.44
CA CYS A 33 -15.80 10.47 -3.25
C CYS A 33 -16.08 8.96 -3.24
N ASN A 34 -16.41 8.38 -2.08
CA ASN A 34 -16.73 6.96 -1.96
C ASN A 34 -18.03 6.61 -2.71
N GLU A 35 -19.06 7.44 -2.62
CA GLU A 35 -20.31 7.27 -3.36
C GLU A 35 -20.10 7.40 -4.87
N TYR A 36 -19.23 8.32 -5.31
CA TYR A 36 -18.87 8.47 -6.73
C TYR A 36 -18.20 7.20 -7.27
N THR A 37 -17.25 6.62 -6.54
CA THR A 37 -16.60 5.37 -6.97
C THR A 37 -17.58 4.19 -6.97
N ALA A 38 -18.50 4.13 -6.01
CA ALA A 38 -19.57 3.13 -5.98
C ALA A 38 -20.53 3.29 -7.19
N LYS A 39 -20.82 4.54 -7.57
CA LYS A 39 -21.60 4.83 -8.78
C LYS A 39 -20.88 4.37 -10.04
N LEU A 40 -19.60 4.68 -10.20
CA LEU A 40 -18.80 4.22 -11.34
C LEU A 40 -18.84 2.68 -11.48
N ARG A 41 -18.74 1.96 -10.37
CA ARG A 41 -18.83 0.51 -10.34
C ARG A 41 -20.21 0.01 -10.76
N SER A 42 -21.28 0.69 -10.35
CA SER A 42 -22.66 0.38 -10.77
C SER A 42 -22.89 0.66 -12.24
N ASP A 43 -22.39 1.77 -12.75
CA ASP A 43 -22.54 2.17 -14.16
C ASP A 43 -21.71 1.25 -15.10
N HIS A 44 -20.64 0.62 -14.60
CA HIS A 44 -19.74 -0.25 -15.37
C HIS A 44 -19.46 -1.56 -14.62
N PRO A 45 -20.44 -2.48 -14.55
CA PRO A 45 -20.34 -3.72 -13.80
C PRO A 45 -19.10 -4.56 -14.19
N GLY A 46 -18.36 -5.01 -13.19
CA GLY A 46 -17.16 -5.85 -13.39
C GLY A 46 -15.92 -5.11 -13.90
N ARG A 47 -15.98 -3.77 -14.09
CA ARG A 47 -14.84 -3.01 -14.62
C ARG A 47 -14.09 -2.22 -13.55
N PHE A 48 -14.74 -1.82 -12.48
CA PHE A 48 -14.17 -1.02 -11.42
C PHE A 48 -14.38 -1.65 -10.04
N GLY A 49 -13.36 -1.51 -9.20
CA GLY A 49 -13.41 -1.67 -7.76
C GLY A 49 -12.94 -0.39 -7.07
N SER A 50 -12.93 -0.37 -5.75
CA SER A 50 -12.47 0.80 -5.00
C SER A 50 -11.85 0.46 -3.66
N PHE A 51 -10.78 1.17 -3.33
CA PHE A 51 -10.33 1.35 -1.97
C PHE A 51 -10.92 2.67 -1.46
N ALA A 52 -11.87 2.57 -0.54
CA ALA A 52 -12.60 3.73 -0.01
C ALA A 52 -11.70 4.57 0.90
N SER A 53 -11.82 5.88 0.80
CA SER A 53 -11.17 6.82 1.71
C SER A 53 -11.87 6.89 3.05
N ILE A 54 -11.13 7.21 4.11
CA ILE A 54 -11.68 7.46 5.46
C ILE A 54 -11.04 8.68 6.10
N PRO A 55 -11.75 9.42 6.96
CA PRO A 55 -11.19 10.53 7.72
C PRO A 55 -10.43 10.00 8.95
N ILE A 56 -9.30 9.32 8.75
CA ILE A 56 -8.62 8.48 9.75
C ILE A 56 -8.21 9.23 11.04
N THR A 57 -7.96 10.53 10.95
CA THR A 57 -7.62 11.38 12.11
C THR A 57 -8.82 11.73 12.98
N ASP A 58 -10.03 11.44 12.51
CA ASP A 58 -11.29 11.53 13.20
C ASP A 58 -11.83 10.13 13.46
N THR A 59 -11.49 9.54 14.58
CA THR A 59 -11.81 8.14 14.91
C THR A 59 -13.29 7.82 14.75
N GLU A 60 -14.19 8.67 15.24
CA GLU A 60 -15.64 8.46 15.12
C GLU A 60 -16.09 8.47 13.65
N GLY A 61 -15.64 9.47 12.89
CA GLY A 61 -15.93 9.58 11.47
C GLY A 61 -15.35 8.41 10.67
N ALA A 62 -14.14 7.99 10.98
CA ALA A 62 -13.49 6.87 10.33
C ALA A 62 -14.24 5.55 10.54
N LEU A 63 -14.65 5.23 11.76
CA LEU A 63 -15.41 4.00 12.06
C LEU A 63 -16.76 3.97 11.34
N LYS A 64 -17.49 5.09 11.34
CA LYS A 64 -18.76 5.21 10.59
C LYS A 64 -18.56 5.07 9.08
N GLU A 65 -17.47 5.63 8.56
CA GLU A 65 -17.18 5.56 7.12
C GLU A 65 -16.72 4.16 6.71
N ILE A 66 -15.94 3.46 7.54
CA ILE A 66 -15.55 2.06 7.30
C ILE A 66 -16.78 1.17 7.15
N GLU A 67 -17.72 1.25 8.11
CA GLU A 67 -18.99 0.52 8.07
C GLU A 67 -19.76 0.83 6.78
N TYR A 68 -19.96 2.11 6.48
CA TYR A 68 -20.70 2.52 5.30
C TYR A 68 -20.03 2.08 4.00
N ALA A 69 -18.72 2.28 3.88
CA ALA A 69 -17.98 1.95 2.68
C ALA A 69 -17.95 0.43 2.39
N LEU A 70 -17.70 -0.38 3.43
CA LEU A 70 -17.58 -1.82 3.26
C LEU A 70 -18.95 -2.53 3.24
N ASP A 71 -19.89 -2.12 4.10
CA ASP A 71 -21.18 -2.79 4.23
C ASP A 71 -22.25 -2.26 3.27
N THR A 72 -22.30 -0.95 3.03
CA THR A 72 -23.31 -0.34 2.15
C THR A 72 -22.79 -0.19 0.73
N LEU A 73 -21.66 0.49 0.56
CA LEU A 73 -21.10 0.73 -0.77
C LEU A 73 -20.38 -0.49 -1.34
N LYS A 74 -20.08 -1.52 -0.52
CA LYS A 74 -19.36 -2.73 -0.92
C LYS A 74 -18.00 -2.41 -1.57
N ALA A 75 -17.27 -1.45 -1.01
CA ALA A 75 -15.89 -1.20 -1.40
C ALA A 75 -15.02 -2.45 -1.21
N ASP A 76 -13.92 -2.53 -1.93
CA ASP A 76 -13.04 -3.70 -1.90
C ASP A 76 -12.01 -3.65 -0.77
N GLY A 77 -11.89 -2.49 -0.14
CA GLY A 77 -11.01 -2.22 0.98
C GLY A 77 -10.93 -0.73 1.27
N ILE A 78 -9.92 -0.34 2.04
CA ILE A 78 -9.71 1.05 2.50
C ILE A 78 -8.41 1.59 1.90
N GLY A 79 -8.45 2.81 1.38
CA GLY A 79 -7.29 3.57 0.92
C GLY A 79 -6.80 4.52 2.01
N LEU A 80 -5.52 4.42 2.34
CA LEU A 80 -4.83 5.30 3.29
C LEU A 80 -3.63 5.99 2.63
N TYR A 81 -3.16 7.05 3.28
CA TYR A 81 -1.90 7.71 2.92
C TYR A 81 -0.77 7.29 3.86
N SER A 82 0.48 7.53 3.45
CA SER A 82 1.66 7.21 4.26
C SER A 82 1.66 7.90 5.62
N ASP A 83 1.12 9.11 5.68
CA ASP A 83 0.98 9.91 6.89
C ASP A 83 -0.22 10.88 6.79
N TYR A 84 -0.51 11.53 7.91
CA TYR A 84 -1.56 12.54 8.03
C TYR A 84 -1.00 13.72 8.84
N GLY A 85 -0.12 14.51 8.22
CA GLY A 85 0.63 15.57 8.86
C GLY A 85 1.76 14.99 9.71
N ASP A 86 1.61 15.03 11.04
CA ASP A 86 2.60 14.47 11.97
C ASP A 86 2.20 13.06 12.49
N ILE A 87 1.14 12.47 11.93
CA ILE A 87 0.61 11.17 12.34
C ILE A 87 0.97 10.12 11.29
N TRP A 88 1.97 9.30 11.60
CA TRP A 88 2.33 8.13 10.80
C TRP A 88 1.39 6.94 11.10
N LEU A 89 1.23 6.02 10.14
CA LEU A 89 0.30 4.90 10.29
C LEU A 89 0.58 3.97 11.48
N GLY A 90 1.77 4.00 12.07
CA GLY A 90 2.07 3.27 13.31
C GLY A 90 1.70 4.02 14.59
N ASP A 91 1.09 5.20 14.52
CA ASP A 91 0.70 5.96 15.71
C ASP A 91 -0.40 5.23 16.50
N ALA A 92 -0.22 5.16 17.82
CA ALA A 92 -1.17 4.50 18.72
C ALA A 92 -2.58 5.13 18.73
N LYS A 93 -2.70 6.39 18.32
CA LYS A 93 -4.01 7.07 18.18
C LYS A 93 -4.91 6.40 17.16
N LEU A 94 -4.34 5.68 16.18
CA LEU A 94 -5.07 5.00 15.14
C LEU A 94 -5.54 3.59 15.54
N ALA A 95 -5.22 3.13 16.76
CA ALA A 95 -5.56 1.80 17.25
C ALA A 95 -7.04 1.44 17.09
N PRO A 96 -8.03 2.29 17.44
CA PRO A 96 -9.46 1.93 17.28
C PRO A 96 -9.85 1.66 15.83
N VAL A 97 -9.25 2.38 14.88
CA VAL A 97 -9.47 2.16 13.44
C VAL A 97 -8.89 0.81 13.02
N TYR A 98 -7.69 0.47 13.48
CA TYR A 98 -7.07 -0.81 13.17
C TYR A 98 -7.75 -2.02 13.82
N GLU A 99 -8.32 -1.86 15.01
CA GLU A 99 -9.17 -2.90 15.62
C GLU A 99 -10.33 -3.26 14.71
N GLU A 100 -11.01 -2.26 14.15
CA GLU A 100 -12.15 -2.48 13.25
C GLU A 100 -11.69 -3.06 11.90
N LEU A 101 -10.63 -2.52 11.28
CA LEU A 101 -10.08 -3.07 10.03
C LEU A 101 -9.63 -4.52 10.20
N ASN A 102 -9.01 -4.86 11.32
CA ASN A 102 -8.61 -6.23 11.64
C ASN A 102 -9.81 -7.15 11.85
N ARG A 103 -10.84 -6.69 12.58
CA ARG A 103 -12.10 -7.45 12.80
C ARG A 103 -12.77 -7.80 11.47
N LEU A 104 -12.75 -6.86 10.52
CA LEU A 104 -13.32 -7.00 9.18
C LEU A 104 -12.39 -7.73 8.20
N LYS A 105 -11.15 -8.06 8.61
CA LYS A 105 -10.10 -8.61 7.73
C LYS A 105 -9.90 -7.76 6.47
N ALA A 106 -9.93 -6.46 6.65
CA ALA A 106 -9.95 -5.50 5.55
C ALA A 106 -8.66 -5.52 4.75
N VAL A 107 -8.78 -5.27 3.45
CA VAL A 107 -7.64 -4.91 2.59
C VAL A 107 -7.41 -3.41 2.73
N VAL A 108 -6.17 -3.02 3.00
CA VAL A 108 -5.75 -1.62 3.14
C VAL A 108 -4.66 -1.31 2.11
N TYR A 109 -4.96 -0.38 1.22
CA TYR A 109 -4.01 0.13 0.24
C TYR A 109 -3.40 1.43 0.76
N VAL A 110 -2.08 1.56 0.68
CA VAL A 110 -1.35 2.73 1.17
C VAL A 110 -0.62 3.42 0.01
N HIS A 111 -0.99 4.68 -0.23
CA HIS A 111 -0.33 5.55 -1.20
C HIS A 111 0.52 6.62 -0.47
N PRO A 112 1.75 6.93 -0.92
CA PRO A 112 2.55 7.98 -0.31
C PRO A 112 1.97 9.36 -0.59
N ILE A 113 2.20 10.22 0.37
CA ILE A 113 2.17 11.68 0.21
C ILE A 113 3.46 12.21 0.85
N GLU A 114 3.83 13.45 0.54
CA GLU A 114 4.96 14.08 1.21
C GLU A 114 4.59 14.48 2.65
N GLY A 115 5.34 13.93 3.62
CA GLY A 115 5.18 14.28 5.04
C GLY A 115 5.54 15.74 5.31
N ASN A 116 4.89 16.35 6.31
CA ASN A 116 5.14 17.76 6.68
C ASN A 116 6.61 18.06 6.98
N CYS A 117 7.34 17.08 7.53
CA CYS A 117 8.78 17.22 7.84
C CYS A 117 9.62 17.49 6.60
N CYS A 118 9.12 17.11 5.41
CA CYS A 118 10.04 16.80 4.33
C CYS A 118 9.61 17.42 3.00
N ARG A 119 8.80 18.48 3.04
CA ARG A 119 8.36 19.22 1.86
C ARG A 119 9.41 20.21 1.41
N ASN A 120 9.67 20.26 0.12
CA ASN A 120 10.58 21.21 -0.53
C ASN A 120 11.98 21.29 0.12
N ILE A 121 12.50 20.15 0.62
CA ILE A 121 13.82 20.10 1.26
C ILE A 121 14.94 20.37 0.26
N VAL A 122 14.83 19.78 -0.93
CA VAL A 122 15.83 19.95 -1.97
C VAL A 122 15.32 20.94 -3.00
N LYS A 123 16.01 22.09 -3.08
CA LYS A 123 15.64 23.15 -4.04
C LYS A 123 15.64 22.61 -5.48
N ASP A 124 14.63 23.01 -6.24
CA ASP A 124 14.45 22.67 -7.66
C ASP A 124 14.25 21.14 -7.93
N VAL A 125 13.97 20.34 -6.91
CA VAL A 125 13.61 18.93 -7.02
C VAL A 125 12.19 18.73 -6.50
N ALA A 126 11.32 18.15 -7.32
CA ALA A 126 9.98 17.81 -6.89
C ALA A 126 10.00 16.75 -5.78
N ASP A 127 9.21 16.92 -4.73
CA ASP A 127 9.15 15.98 -3.58
C ASP A 127 8.86 14.54 -4.01
N THR A 128 8.10 14.34 -5.08
CA THR A 128 7.80 13.02 -5.65
C THR A 128 9.03 12.21 -6.05
N VAL A 129 10.19 12.87 -6.32
CA VAL A 129 11.43 12.19 -6.73
C VAL A 129 12.05 11.40 -5.58
N VAL A 130 11.98 11.93 -4.38
CA VAL A 130 12.62 11.35 -3.19
C VAL A 130 11.58 10.97 -2.13
N GLU A 131 10.71 11.92 -1.79
CA GLU A 131 9.88 11.81 -0.60
C GLU A 131 8.82 10.71 -0.72
N TYR A 132 8.23 10.47 -1.87
CA TYR A 132 7.24 9.39 -2.03
C TYR A 132 7.83 8.01 -1.72
N GLY A 133 9.05 7.73 -2.19
CA GLY A 133 9.76 6.50 -1.85
C GLY A 133 10.18 6.44 -0.38
N ALA A 134 10.65 7.58 0.16
CA ALA A 134 11.04 7.70 1.56
C ALA A 134 9.83 7.56 2.50
N ASP A 135 8.71 8.17 2.18
CA ASP A 135 7.52 8.17 3.04
C ASP A 135 6.81 6.81 3.03
N THR A 136 6.75 6.12 1.89
CA THR A 136 6.32 4.72 1.88
C THR A 136 7.21 3.87 2.81
N THR A 137 8.52 4.07 2.77
CA THR A 137 9.46 3.35 3.64
C THR A 137 9.28 3.69 5.11
N ARG A 138 9.10 4.98 5.44
CA ARG A 138 8.85 5.45 6.83
C ARG A 138 7.57 4.85 7.39
N THR A 139 6.49 4.82 6.59
CA THR A 139 5.21 4.28 7.07
C THR A 139 5.25 2.77 7.26
N ILE A 140 5.93 2.03 6.38
CA ILE A 140 6.18 0.59 6.59
C ILE A 140 6.96 0.37 7.90
N ALA A 141 8.02 1.12 8.13
CA ALA A 141 8.80 1.05 9.37
C ALA A 141 7.95 1.40 10.59
N SER A 142 7.14 2.48 10.49
CA SER A 142 6.23 2.91 11.55
C SER A 142 5.25 1.80 11.94
N LEU A 143 4.59 1.16 10.98
CA LEU A 143 3.65 0.05 11.22
C LEU A 143 4.30 -1.18 11.86
N ILE A 144 5.47 -1.57 11.37
CA ILE A 144 6.19 -2.74 11.87
C ILE A 144 6.71 -2.48 13.29
N PHE A 145 7.47 -1.42 13.48
CA PHE A 145 8.17 -1.18 14.75
C PHE A 145 7.29 -0.62 15.88
N SER A 146 6.10 -0.09 15.56
CA SER A 146 5.05 0.15 16.56
C SER A 146 4.40 -1.15 17.06
N GLY A 147 4.54 -2.25 16.30
CA GLY A 147 3.87 -3.51 16.55
C GLY A 147 2.43 -3.55 16.00
N THR A 148 2.03 -2.58 15.19
CA THR A 148 0.68 -2.51 14.61
C THR A 148 0.39 -3.75 13.76
N THR A 149 1.32 -4.17 12.88
CA THR A 149 1.14 -5.36 12.03
C THR A 149 1.07 -6.67 12.80
N THR A 150 1.74 -6.73 13.94
CA THR A 150 1.70 -7.90 14.84
C THR A 150 0.41 -7.94 15.65
N ARG A 151 -0.07 -6.78 16.09
CA ARG A 151 -1.30 -6.66 16.89
C ARG A 151 -2.56 -6.87 16.06
N TYR A 152 -2.54 -6.47 14.79
CA TYR A 152 -3.66 -6.53 13.86
C TYR A 152 -3.32 -7.40 12.64
N PRO A 153 -3.12 -8.73 12.85
CA PRO A 153 -2.54 -9.62 11.85
C PRO A 153 -3.48 -9.98 10.69
N ASP A 154 -4.78 -9.76 10.85
CA ASP A 154 -5.80 -10.09 9.84
C ASP A 154 -6.02 -8.96 8.83
N THR A 155 -5.43 -7.78 9.06
CA THR A 155 -5.42 -6.68 8.07
C THR A 155 -4.44 -7.00 6.95
N THR A 156 -4.91 -6.97 5.70
CA THR A 156 -4.07 -7.17 4.52
C THR A 156 -3.56 -5.81 4.03
N TRP A 157 -2.25 -5.61 4.06
CA TRP A 157 -1.60 -4.36 3.63
C TRP A 157 -1.08 -4.45 2.21
N ILE A 158 -1.37 -3.42 1.38
CA ILE A 158 -0.79 -3.24 0.04
C ILE A 158 -0.08 -1.89 0.03
N PHE A 159 1.20 -1.87 -0.33
CA PHE A 159 1.98 -0.63 -0.47
C PHE A 159 2.25 -0.34 -1.93
N SER A 160 2.05 0.91 -2.33
CA SER A 160 2.36 1.37 -3.68
C SER A 160 3.87 1.43 -3.95
N HIS A 161 4.21 1.56 -5.23
CA HIS A 161 5.57 1.83 -5.72
C HIS A 161 6.63 0.85 -5.19
N ALA A 162 6.33 -0.46 -5.23
CA ALA A 162 7.23 -1.53 -4.76
C ALA A 162 7.69 -1.39 -3.29
N GLY A 163 6.90 -0.70 -2.45
CA GLY A 163 7.27 -0.43 -1.06
C GLY A 163 8.32 0.67 -0.89
N GLY A 164 8.45 1.55 -1.90
CA GLY A 164 9.38 2.67 -1.87
C GLY A 164 10.85 2.25 -1.83
N MET A 165 11.61 2.80 -0.90
CA MET A 165 13.03 2.48 -0.72
C MET A 165 13.27 1.28 0.20
N MET A 166 12.22 0.66 0.76
CA MET A 166 12.33 -0.43 1.74
C MET A 166 13.26 -1.57 1.28
N PRO A 167 13.19 -2.07 0.04
CA PRO A 167 14.08 -3.16 -0.39
C PRO A 167 15.56 -2.79 -0.35
N PHE A 168 15.92 -1.53 -0.60
CA PHE A 168 17.31 -1.07 -0.58
C PHE A 168 17.87 -0.85 0.82
N VAL A 169 17.01 -0.62 1.80
CA VAL A 169 17.40 -0.40 3.20
C VAL A 169 17.06 -1.58 4.11
N ILE A 170 16.88 -2.76 3.53
CA ILE A 170 16.41 -3.96 4.23
C ILE A 170 17.26 -4.33 5.44
N GLU A 171 18.60 -4.14 5.39
CA GLU A 171 19.49 -4.41 6.52
C GLU A 171 19.15 -3.57 7.76
N ARG A 172 18.56 -2.38 7.57
CA ARG A 172 18.11 -1.53 8.68
C ARG A 172 16.80 -2.03 9.29
N PHE A 173 15.95 -2.71 8.51
CA PHE A 173 14.74 -3.35 9.01
C PHE A 173 15.03 -4.60 9.83
N VAL A 174 16.02 -5.41 9.44
CA VAL A 174 16.37 -6.66 10.12
C VAL A 174 17.38 -6.45 11.25
N SER A 175 17.49 -5.23 11.71
CA SER A 175 18.41 -4.76 12.73
C SER A 175 18.47 -5.65 13.96
N GLY A 176 19.70 -5.96 14.43
CA GLY A 176 19.94 -6.76 15.63
C GLY A 176 19.68 -8.26 15.50
N THR A 177 19.24 -8.73 14.33
CA THR A 177 19.00 -10.15 14.06
C THR A 177 19.86 -10.64 12.90
N GLU A 178 20.19 -11.92 12.88
CA GLU A 178 20.76 -12.60 11.73
C GLU A 178 19.62 -13.20 10.92
N VAL A 179 19.53 -12.82 9.65
CA VAL A 179 18.46 -13.30 8.75
C VAL A 179 19.04 -13.69 7.39
N GLU A 180 18.44 -14.66 6.78
CA GLU A 180 18.71 -15.05 5.41
C GLU A 180 17.71 -14.31 4.50
N ILE A 181 18.16 -13.21 3.90
CA ILE A 181 17.38 -12.44 2.93
C ILE A 181 17.43 -13.13 1.57
N VAL A 182 18.63 -13.54 1.17
CA VAL A 182 18.90 -14.32 -0.04
C VAL A 182 19.37 -15.72 0.38
N PRO A 183 18.89 -16.81 -0.24
CA PRO A 183 19.31 -18.17 0.07
C PRO A 183 20.83 -18.32 0.12
N GLY A 184 21.34 -18.82 1.25
CA GLY A 184 22.76 -18.99 1.52
C GLY A 184 23.53 -17.72 1.95
N ILE A 185 22.86 -16.55 2.01
CA ILE A 185 23.50 -15.31 2.45
C ILE A 185 22.83 -14.80 3.73
N VAL A 186 23.52 -14.99 4.85
CA VAL A 186 23.10 -14.47 6.14
C VAL A 186 23.52 -13.02 6.27
N THR A 187 22.54 -12.16 6.55
CA THR A 187 22.76 -10.73 6.79
C THR A 187 22.48 -10.42 8.26
N LYS A 188 23.38 -9.70 8.90
CA LYS A 188 23.18 -9.16 10.23
C LYS A 188 22.94 -7.67 10.16
N GLY A 189 21.71 -7.27 10.45
CA GLY A 189 21.34 -5.86 10.46
C GLY A 189 22.01 -5.08 11.59
N GLN A 190 22.34 -3.82 11.31
CA GLN A 190 22.89 -2.88 12.32
C GLN A 190 21.77 -1.97 12.83
N GLY A 191 21.56 -1.94 14.15
CA GLY A 191 20.61 -1.01 14.77
C GLY A 191 19.96 -1.55 16.03
N SER A 192 19.14 -0.71 16.66
CA SER A 192 18.55 -0.92 17.99
C SER A 192 17.03 -1.01 18.01
N ASN A 193 16.41 -1.45 16.90
CA ASN A 193 14.96 -1.57 16.87
C ASN A 193 14.49 -2.66 17.83
N PRO A 194 13.54 -2.38 18.73
CA PRO A 194 13.16 -3.31 19.77
C PRO A 194 12.46 -4.55 19.21
N PRO A 195 13.04 -5.76 19.34
CA PRO A 195 12.42 -7.00 18.88
C PRO A 195 11.13 -7.36 19.61
N GLN A 196 10.86 -6.73 20.74
CA GLN A 196 9.72 -7.00 21.62
C GLN A 196 8.35 -6.80 20.94
N LYS A 197 8.25 -5.85 20.00
CA LYS A 197 7.01 -5.57 19.27
C LYS A 197 6.85 -6.36 17.97
N VAL A 198 7.91 -7.03 17.53
CA VAL A 198 7.98 -7.76 16.26
C VAL A 198 8.58 -9.16 16.52
N PRO A 199 7.89 -10.04 17.25
CA PRO A 199 8.46 -11.28 17.77
C PRO A 199 8.95 -12.26 16.69
N LYS A 200 8.40 -12.19 15.48
CA LYS A 200 8.83 -12.99 14.32
C LYS A 200 9.84 -12.25 13.42
N GLY A 201 10.24 -11.04 13.82
CA GLY A 201 11.16 -10.20 13.05
C GLY A 201 10.50 -9.41 11.92
N ALA A 202 11.15 -8.31 11.54
CA ALA A 202 10.62 -7.39 10.52
C ALA A 202 10.48 -8.05 9.14
N LEU A 203 11.41 -8.94 8.77
CA LEU A 203 11.35 -9.64 7.47
C LEU A 203 10.09 -10.52 7.35
N TYR A 204 9.66 -11.15 8.44
CA TYR A 204 8.41 -11.91 8.48
C TYR A 204 7.21 -10.99 8.22
N GLU A 205 7.16 -9.83 8.87
CA GLU A 205 6.07 -8.86 8.66
C GLU A 205 6.07 -8.31 7.22
N LEU A 206 7.24 -7.94 6.68
CA LEU A 206 7.39 -7.48 5.30
C LEU A 206 6.90 -8.53 4.29
N ARG A 207 7.17 -9.80 4.51
CA ARG A 207 6.76 -10.90 3.63
C ARG A 207 5.28 -11.24 3.70
N LYS A 208 4.53 -10.69 4.65
CA LYS A 208 3.06 -10.77 4.72
C LYS A 208 2.37 -9.69 3.89
N MET A 209 3.03 -8.55 3.69
CA MET A 209 2.50 -7.40 2.99
C MET A 209 2.54 -7.61 1.48
N TYR A 210 1.66 -6.90 0.77
CA TYR A 210 1.65 -6.83 -0.69
C TYR A 210 2.26 -5.53 -1.18
N TYR A 211 2.79 -5.55 -2.38
CA TYR A 211 3.47 -4.42 -3.01
C TYR A 211 3.04 -4.31 -4.46
N ASP A 212 2.63 -3.12 -4.90
CA ASP A 212 2.28 -2.95 -6.29
C ASP A 212 3.49 -2.61 -7.19
N THR A 213 3.27 -2.62 -8.48
CA THR A 213 4.30 -2.37 -9.49
C THR A 213 4.28 -0.95 -10.04
N ALA A 214 3.41 -0.08 -9.49
CA ALA A 214 3.24 1.30 -9.97
C ALA A 214 4.58 2.04 -9.99
N GLN A 215 4.91 2.65 -11.11
CA GLN A 215 6.15 3.40 -11.37
C GLN A 215 7.47 2.69 -11.02
N ALA A 216 7.44 1.39 -10.72
CA ALA A 216 8.59 0.62 -10.27
C ALA A 216 8.97 -0.55 -11.22
N THR A 217 8.45 -0.58 -12.45
CA THR A 217 8.62 -1.71 -13.39
C THR A 217 10.02 -1.84 -13.99
N ASN A 218 10.99 -1.01 -13.59
CA ASN A 218 12.37 -1.14 -14.02
C ASN A 218 13.04 -2.36 -13.36
N PRO A 219 14.11 -2.93 -13.98
CA PRO A 219 14.73 -4.16 -13.47
C PRO A 219 15.42 -4.00 -12.12
N VAL A 220 15.87 -2.80 -11.75
CA VAL A 220 16.54 -2.56 -10.46
C VAL A 220 15.54 -2.69 -9.32
N ALA A 221 14.41 -1.96 -9.38
CA ALA A 221 13.39 -1.99 -8.36
C ALA A 221 12.74 -3.39 -8.23
N MET A 222 12.41 -4.02 -9.37
CA MET A 222 11.75 -5.33 -9.34
C MET A 222 12.67 -6.45 -8.84
N ARG A 223 13.97 -6.43 -9.17
CA ARG A 223 14.94 -7.38 -8.60
C ARG A 223 15.11 -7.18 -7.10
N ALA A 224 15.25 -5.94 -6.65
CA ALA A 224 15.36 -5.63 -5.23
C ALA A 224 14.12 -6.11 -4.45
N LEU A 225 12.91 -5.79 -4.94
CA LEU A 225 11.68 -6.23 -4.30
C LEU A 225 11.56 -7.76 -4.25
N ARG A 226 11.77 -8.45 -5.39
CA ARG A 226 11.73 -9.91 -5.49
C ARG A 226 12.73 -10.61 -4.57
N THR A 227 13.85 -9.98 -4.27
CA THR A 227 14.85 -10.52 -3.34
C THR A 227 14.34 -10.52 -1.89
N VAL A 228 13.54 -9.53 -1.52
CA VAL A 228 13.05 -9.36 -0.15
C VAL A 228 11.75 -10.12 0.09
N VAL A 229 10.82 -10.10 -0.89
CA VAL A 229 9.48 -10.67 -0.74
C VAL A 229 9.19 -11.71 -1.83
N PRO A 230 8.35 -12.73 -1.55
CA PRO A 230 7.96 -13.69 -2.56
C PRO A 230 7.10 -13.03 -3.65
N VAL A 231 7.19 -13.55 -4.89
CA VAL A 231 6.41 -13.04 -6.03
C VAL A 231 4.91 -13.03 -5.75
N SER A 232 4.44 -13.95 -4.91
CA SER A 232 3.05 -14.01 -4.47
C SER A 232 2.55 -12.77 -3.74
N GLN A 233 3.44 -11.91 -3.28
CA GLN A 233 3.12 -10.65 -2.60
C GLN A 233 3.26 -9.43 -3.53
N ILE A 234 3.53 -9.62 -4.82
CA ILE A 234 3.64 -8.55 -5.79
C ILE A 234 2.33 -8.50 -6.59
N VAL A 235 1.68 -7.33 -6.65
CA VAL A 235 0.43 -7.11 -7.38
C VAL A 235 0.62 -6.04 -8.46
N TYR A 236 -0.17 -6.13 -9.52
CA TYR A 236 -0.13 -5.15 -10.60
C TYR A 236 -0.73 -3.82 -10.14
N GLY A 237 -0.01 -2.73 -10.34
CA GLY A 237 -0.47 -1.36 -10.13
C GLY A 237 0.13 -0.43 -11.20
N THR A 238 -0.56 0.64 -11.56
CA THR A 238 -0.15 1.55 -12.64
C THR A 238 0.17 2.96 -12.18
N ASP A 239 -0.46 3.41 -11.11
CA ASP A 239 -0.50 4.83 -10.76
C ASP A 239 -1.10 5.67 -11.91
N TYR A 240 -2.20 5.14 -12.51
CA TYR A 240 -2.92 5.85 -13.55
C TYR A 240 -3.51 7.13 -12.93
N TRP A 241 -3.39 8.24 -13.54
CA TRP A 241 -3.06 8.63 -14.90
C TRP A 241 -1.59 8.99 -15.17
N TYR A 242 -0.72 9.00 -14.15
CA TYR A 242 0.71 9.31 -14.32
C TYR A 242 1.41 8.29 -15.22
N ARG A 243 0.97 7.03 -15.18
CA ARG A 243 1.45 5.98 -16.08
C ARG A 243 0.30 5.12 -16.60
N SER A 244 0.34 4.82 -17.88
CA SER A 244 -0.67 3.95 -18.50
C SER A 244 -0.43 2.47 -18.18
N ALA A 245 -1.51 1.68 -18.20
CA ALA A 245 -1.41 0.23 -18.05
C ALA A 245 -0.52 -0.41 -19.14
N ALA A 246 -0.54 0.13 -20.36
CA ALA A 246 0.31 -0.35 -21.45
C ALA A 246 1.81 -0.15 -21.16
N GLU A 247 2.21 0.98 -20.57
CA GLU A 247 3.60 1.24 -20.17
C GLU A 247 4.02 0.33 -19.02
N THR A 248 3.18 0.15 -18.01
CA THR A 248 3.44 -0.73 -16.87
C THR A 248 3.61 -2.18 -17.34
N SER A 249 2.70 -2.69 -18.17
CA SER A 249 2.77 -4.05 -18.71
C SER A 249 4.03 -4.24 -19.58
N ARG A 250 4.38 -3.25 -20.41
CA ARG A 250 5.60 -3.28 -21.20
C ARG A 250 6.83 -3.33 -20.28
N GLY A 251 6.89 -2.48 -19.26
CA GLY A 251 7.98 -2.46 -18.28
C GLY A 251 8.18 -3.82 -17.61
N LEU A 252 7.11 -4.45 -17.12
CA LEU A 252 7.15 -5.77 -16.50
C LEU A 252 7.62 -6.87 -17.47
N THR A 253 7.17 -6.84 -18.72
CA THR A 253 7.55 -7.84 -19.73
C THR A 253 8.99 -7.67 -20.18
N THR A 254 9.46 -6.43 -20.35
CA THR A 254 10.78 -6.15 -20.91
C THR A 254 11.90 -6.16 -19.90
N ASN A 255 11.61 -6.01 -18.61
CA ASN A 255 12.63 -6.00 -17.54
C ASN A 255 13.32 -7.35 -17.32
N LYS A 256 12.73 -8.46 -17.80
CA LYS A 256 13.26 -9.84 -17.71
C LYS A 256 13.55 -10.31 -16.27
N VAL A 257 12.79 -9.79 -15.30
CA VAL A 257 12.93 -10.19 -13.89
C VAL A 257 12.03 -11.39 -13.57
N PHE A 258 10.88 -11.46 -14.21
CA PHE A 258 9.86 -12.47 -13.97
C PHE A 258 9.67 -13.37 -15.19
N ASN A 259 9.39 -14.64 -14.95
CA ASN A 259 8.95 -15.57 -16.00
C ASN A 259 7.44 -15.40 -16.29
N ASP A 260 6.92 -16.12 -17.28
CA ASP A 260 5.52 -15.97 -17.72
C ASP A 260 4.49 -16.39 -16.66
N GLU A 261 4.81 -17.37 -15.81
CA GLU A 261 3.96 -17.79 -14.72
C GLU A 261 3.91 -16.72 -13.62
N GLU A 262 5.06 -16.18 -13.24
CA GLU A 262 5.18 -15.09 -12.30
C GLU A 262 4.47 -13.81 -12.78
N LEU A 263 4.59 -13.49 -14.09
CA LEU A 263 3.87 -12.37 -14.70
C LEU A 263 2.35 -12.57 -14.66
N ARG A 264 1.84 -13.78 -14.91
CA ARG A 264 0.41 -14.07 -14.74
C ARG A 264 -0.05 -13.90 -13.30
N ALA A 265 0.77 -14.35 -12.34
CA ALA A 265 0.48 -14.17 -10.93
C ALA A 265 0.44 -12.67 -10.54
N ILE A 266 1.43 -11.88 -10.94
CA ILE A 266 1.49 -10.44 -10.66
C ILE A 266 0.33 -9.69 -11.33
N ASN A 267 0.08 -9.96 -12.61
CA ASN A 267 -0.92 -9.24 -13.39
C ASN A 267 -2.37 -9.53 -12.94
N ARG A 268 -2.60 -10.67 -12.26
CA ARG A 268 -3.96 -11.08 -11.92
C ARG A 268 -4.04 -11.95 -10.65
N GLY A 269 -3.40 -13.12 -10.66
CA GLY A 269 -3.64 -14.17 -9.67
C GLY A 269 -3.40 -13.75 -8.22
N ASN A 270 -2.42 -12.87 -7.98
CA ASN A 270 -2.11 -12.37 -6.64
C ASN A 270 -3.21 -11.43 -6.13
N ALA A 271 -3.72 -10.53 -6.99
CA ALA A 271 -4.82 -9.64 -6.63
C ALA A 271 -6.12 -10.44 -6.40
N GLU A 272 -6.42 -11.45 -7.20
CA GLU A 272 -7.61 -12.30 -7.02
C GLU A 272 -7.63 -13.09 -5.70
N ARG A 273 -6.47 -13.32 -5.08
CA ARG A 273 -6.42 -13.96 -3.76
C ARG A 273 -6.93 -13.06 -2.65
N ILE A 274 -6.63 -11.77 -2.73
CA ILE A 274 -7.01 -10.77 -1.73
C ILE A 274 -8.32 -10.07 -2.06
N LEU A 275 -8.72 -10.08 -3.33
CA LEU A 275 -9.98 -9.51 -3.83
C LEU A 275 -10.80 -10.58 -4.57
N PRO A 276 -11.35 -11.57 -3.86
CA PRO A 276 -11.97 -12.77 -4.48
C PRO A 276 -13.20 -12.48 -5.32
N ARG A 277 -13.81 -11.30 -5.19
CA ARG A 277 -14.92 -10.84 -6.04
C ARG A 277 -14.57 -10.85 -7.53
N TYR A 278 -13.30 -10.69 -7.88
CA TYR A 278 -12.82 -10.57 -9.26
C TYR A 278 -12.23 -11.88 -9.82
N ARG A 279 -12.37 -12.97 -9.11
CA ARG A 279 -12.05 -14.30 -9.64
C ARG A 279 -13.02 -14.62 -10.79
N ALA A 280 -12.46 -14.96 -11.98
CA ALA A 280 -13.22 -15.42 -13.13
C ALA A 280 -13.52 -16.91 -13.02
#